data_6177446567bad2c2bbe2d7e92726d832
#
_entry.id   6177446567bad2c2bbe2d7e92726d832
#
_cell.length_a   1.000
_cell.length_b   1.000
_cell.length_c   1.000
_cell.angle_alpha   90.00
_cell.angle_beta   90.00
_cell.angle_gamma   90.00
#
_symmetry.space_group_name_H-M   'P 1'
#
loop_
_entity.id
_entity.type
_entity.pdbx_description
1 polymer ?
#
loop_
_entity_poly.entity_id
_entity_poly.type
_entity_poly.pdbx_seq_one_letter_code
_entity_poly.pdbx_strand_id
1 'polypeptide(L)'
;LGKASDKPEFNNFTWAAMLFCAGIGSDILYWGVIEWAFYYQVPPNGAKPMSDEALQYATQYGMFHWGPIAWAIYVLPALPIGYLVFVKKQPIYKISQACRPILKGQTDKFIGKVVDILFIFGLLGGAATSLALGVPMISAGVEKLTGLDGTNMAVSYTHLTLPTTPY
;
A
#
# COMPACT_ATOMS: atom_id res chain seq x y z
N LEU A 1 -12.45 -16.21 -10.77
CA LEU A 1 -11.24 -16.53 -11.50
C LEU A 1 -10.75 -17.98 -11.25
N GLY A 2 -11.07 -18.57 -10.10
CA GLY A 2 -10.78 -19.96 -9.77
C GLY A 2 -11.84 -20.95 -10.27
N LYS A 3 -11.57 -22.25 -10.17
CA LYS A 3 -12.53 -23.33 -10.42
C LYS A 3 -13.39 -23.56 -9.18
N ALA A 4 -14.59 -24.11 -9.35
CA ALA A 4 -15.46 -24.48 -8.23
C ALA A 4 -14.82 -25.52 -7.28
N SER A 5 -13.82 -26.27 -7.74
CA SER A 5 -13.06 -27.25 -6.97
C SER A 5 -11.84 -26.66 -6.25
N ASP A 6 -11.48 -25.40 -6.49
CA ASP A 6 -10.32 -24.78 -5.87
C ASP A 6 -10.62 -24.53 -4.38
N LYS A 7 -9.68 -24.90 -3.54
CA LYS A 7 -9.77 -24.65 -2.09
C LYS A 7 -8.95 -23.41 -1.75
N PRO A 8 -9.37 -22.62 -0.73
CA PRO A 8 -8.56 -21.52 -0.22
C PRO A 8 -7.19 -22.02 0.25
N GLU A 9 -6.14 -21.29 -0.12
CA GLU A 9 -4.76 -21.59 0.30
C GLU A 9 -4.55 -21.27 1.79
N PHE A 10 -5.20 -20.21 2.26
CA PHE A 10 -5.11 -19.73 3.64
C PHE A 10 -6.42 -19.92 4.39
N ASN A 11 -6.34 -20.16 5.71
CA ASN A 11 -7.52 -20.15 6.56
C ASN A 11 -8.09 -18.71 6.68
N ASN A 12 -9.35 -18.61 7.15
CA ASN A 12 -10.06 -17.33 7.20
C ASN A 12 -9.35 -16.27 8.06
N PHE A 13 -8.72 -16.68 9.17
CA PHE A 13 -8.00 -15.74 10.05
C PHE A 13 -6.76 -15.20 9.36
N THR A 14 -5.94 -16.07 8.78
CA THR A 14 -4.74 -15.67 8.03
C THR A 14 -5.11 -14.76 6.85
N TRP A 15 -6.15 -15.13 6.10
CA TRP A 15 -6.65 -14.32 4.99
C TRP A 15 -7.12 -12.93 5.46
N ALA A 16 -7.90 -12.87 6.54
CA ALA A 16 -8.36 -11.59 7.10
C ALA A 16 -7.18 -10.74 7.61
N ALA A 17 -6.19 -11.35 8.26
CA ALA A 17 -4.98 -10.66 8.73
C ALA A 17 -4.15 -10.09 7.55
N MET A 18 -4.00 -10.86 6.47
CA MET A 18 -3.32 -10.39 5.26
C MET A 18 -4.03 -9.18 4.63
N LEU A 19 -5.37 -9.24 4.51
CA LEU A 19 -6.16 -8.11 3.99
C LEU A 19 -6.08 -6.89 4.91
N PHE A 20 -6.14 -7.10 6.23
CA PHE A 20 -5.98 -6.02 7.20
C PHE A 20 -4.61 -5.34 7.05
N CYS A 21 -3.53 -6.12 7.02
CA CYS A 21 -2.18 -5.57 6.87
C CYS A 21 -1.96 -4.87 5.52
N ALA A 22 -2.54 -5.40 4.43
CA ALA A 22 -2.41 -4.81 3.11
C ALA A 22 -3.29 -3.57 2.90
N GLY A 23 -4.50 -3.56 3.47
CA GLY A 23 -5.49 -2.51 3.22
C GLY A 23 -5.52 -1.42 4.29
N ILE A 24 -5.40 -1.78 5.56
CA ILE A 24 -5.51 -0.86 6.69
C ILE A 24 -4.13 -0.39 7.19
N GLY A 25 -3.06 -0.97 6.87
CA GLY A 25 -1.69 -0.68 7.26
C GLY A 25 -1.40 0.66 7.96
N SER A 26 -0.17 0.94 8.26
CA SER A 26 0.24 2.16 8.96
C SER A 26 -0.21 3.46 8.29
N ASP A 27 -0.36 3.44 6.96
CA ASP A 27 -0.73 4.63 6.20
C ASP A 27 -2.16 5.10 6.52
N ILE A 28 -3.14 4.19 6.56
CA ILE A 28 -4.52 4.57 6.95
C ILE A 28 -4.58 4.99 8.41
N LEU A 29 -3.89 4.29 9.30
CA LEU A 29 -3.87 4.64 10.72
C LEU A 29 -3.25 6.02 10.97
N TYR A 30 -2.24 6.38 10.20
CA TYR A 30 -1.60 7.69 10.30
C TYR A 30 -2.41 8.78 9.59
N TRP A 31 -2.62 8.62 8.27
CA TRP A 31 -3.25 9.64 7.45
C TRP A 31 -4.76 9.78 7.70
N GLY A 32 -5.45 8.69 8.00
CA GLY A 32 -6.88 8.74 8.30
C GLY A 32 -7.23 9.62 9.50
N VAL A 33 -6.28 9.80 10.43
CA VAL A 33 -6.47 10.67 11.60
C VAL A 33 -6.00 12.10 11.35
N ILE A 34 -4.92 12.32 10.57
CA ILE A 34 -4.24 13.63 10.53
C ILE A 34 -4.38 14.36 9.19
N GLU A 35 -4.71 13.67 8.10
CA GLU A 35 -4.71 14.26 6.75
C GLU A 35 -5.61 15.50 6.62
N TRP A 36 -6.79 15.46 7.23
CA TRP A 36 -7.72 16.58 7.21
C TRP A 36 -7.10 17.87 7.80
N ALA A 37 -6.26 17.74 8.82
CA ALA A 37 -5.62 18.88 9.47
C ALA A 37 -4.61 19.56 8.55
N PHE A 38 -3.89 18.81 7.72
CA PHE A 38 -3.00 19.38 6.71
C PHE A 38 -3.77 20.22 5.69
N TYR A 39 -4.88 19.69 5.14
CA TYR A 39 -5.71 20.44 4.18
C TYR A 39 -6.45 21.61 4.82
N TYR A 40 -6.75 21.54 6.10
CA TYR A 40 -7.35 22.65 6.83
C TYR A 40 -6.37 23.80 7.06
N GLN A 41 -5.10 23.46 7.37
CA GLN A 41 -4.04 24.43 7.60
C GLN A 41 -3.43 25.00 6.31
N VAL A 42 -3.29 24.16 5.29
CA VAL A 42 -2.68 24.52 4.00
C VAL A 42 -3.60 24.04 2.86
N PRO A 43 -4.75 24.68 2.68
CA PRO A 43 -5.70 24.28 1.65
C PRO A 43 -5.16 24.49 0.25
N PRO A 44 -5.57 23.66 -0.73
CA PRO A 44 -5.24 23.86 -2.13
C PRO A 44 -6.02 25.02 -2.75
N ASN A 45 -5.71 25.32 -4.02
CA ASN A 45 -6.43 26.28 -4.88
C ASN A 45 -6.51 27.72 -4.34
N GLY A 46 -5.62 28.10 -3.42
CA GLY A 46 -5.56 29.47 -2.89
C GLY A 46 -6.65 29.80 -1.84
N ALA A 47 -7.36 28.79 -1.34
CA ALA A 47 -8.32 28.98 -0.25
C ALA A 47 -7.61 29.50 1.02
N LYS A 48 -8.34 30.25 1.83
CA LYS A 48 -7.78 30.80 3.07
C LYS A 48 -7.62 29.68 4.12
N PRO A 49 -6.43 29.56 4.75
CA PRO A 49 -6.23 28.62 5.86
C PRO A 49 -7.28 28.74 6.95
N MET A 50 -7.70 27.62 7.53
CA MET A 50 -8.64 27.53 8.65
C MET A 50 -10.01 28.17 8.36
N SER A 51 -10.43 28.23 7.08
CA SER A 51 -11.74 28.71 6.67
C SER A 51 -12.72 27.55 6.45
N ASP A 52 -14.01 27.90 6.28
CA ASP A 52 -15.04 26.92 5.93
C ASP A 52 -14.74 26.25 4.57
N GLU A 53 -14.17 26.99 3.64
CA GLU A 53 -13.72 26.45 2.35
C GLU A 53 -12.56 25.44 2.56
N ALA A 54 -11.59 25.77 3.41
CA ALA A 54 -10.51 24.84 3.77
C ALA A 54 -11.04 23.56 4.42
N LEU A 55 -12.09 23.65 5.24
CA LEU A 55 -12.74 22.49 5.85
C LEU A 55 -13.43 21.60 4.81
N GLN A 56 -14.06 22.21 3.80
CA GLN A 56 -14.63 21.46 2.68
C GLN A 56 -13.55 20.71 1.89
N TYR A 57 -12.44 21.35 1.57
CA TYR A 57 -11.29 20.68 0.94
C TYR A 57 -10.75 19.53 1.80
N ALA A 58 -10.58 19.74 3.10
CA ALA A 58 -10.12 18.72 4.02
C ALA A 58 -10.98 17.44 3.97
N THR A 59 -12.30 17.62 3.91
CA THR A 59 -13.26 16.52 3.79
C THR A 59 -13.22 15.86 2.41
N GLN A 60 -13.17 16.64 1.34
CA GLN A 60 -13.19 16.16 -0.04
C GLN A 60 -11.91 15.37 -0.37
N TYR A 61 -10.75 15.87 0.00
CA TYR A 61 -9.47 15.19 -0.28
C TYR A 61 -9.33 13.90 0.51
N GLY A 62 -9.79 13.83 1.75
CA GLY A 62 -9.84 12.59 2.51
C GLY A 62 -10.71 11.52 1.82
N MET A 63 -11.90 11.89 1.36
CA MET A 63 -12.76 10.99 0.59
C MET A 63 -12.16 10.59 -0.77
N PHE A 64 -11.45 11.49 -1.42
CA PHE A 64 -10.80 11.22 -2.70
C PHE A 64 -9.63 10.25 -2.55
N HIS A 65 -8.75 10.46 -1.56
CA HIS A 65 -7.56 9.64 -1.35
C HIS A 65 -7.87 8.23 -0.84
N TRP A 66 -8.91 8.07 -0.02
CA TRP A 66 -9.26 6.79 0.61
C TRP A 66 -10.55 6.17 0.08
N GLY A 67 -11.18 6.84 -0.88
CA GLY A 67 -12.43 6.40 -1.49
C GLY A 67 -12.25 5.47 -2.68
N PRO A 68 -13.37 5.17 -3.37
CA PRO A 68 -13.40 4.21 -4.48
C PRO A 68 -12.45 4.53 -5.63
N ILE A 69 -12.15 5.81 -5.88
CA ILE A 69 -11.28 6.25 -6.98
C ILE A 69 -9.86 5.75 -6.75
N ALA A 70 -9.31 5.95 -5.55
CA ALA A 70 -7.97 5.47 -5.20
C ALA A 70 -7.89 3.95 -5.25
N TRP A 71 -8.87 3.25 -4.68
CA TRP A 71 -8.93 1.79 -4.72
C TRP A 71 -9.10 1.22 -6.13
N ALA A 72 -9.78 1.92 -7.03
CA ALA A 72 -9.88 1.52 -8.44
C ALA A 72 -8.51 1.47 -9.13
N ILE A 73 -7.56 2.33 -8.76
CA ILE A 73 -6.18 2.30 -9.28
C ILE A 73 -5.49 0.99 -8.94
N TYR A 74 -5.70 0.45 -7.73
CA TYR A 74 -5.15 -0.85 -7.33
C TYR A 74 -5.81 -2.04 -8.06
N VAL A 75 -7.08 -1.93 -8.41
CA VAL A 75 -7.81 -2.99 -9.13
C VAL A 75 -7.31 -3.13 -10.57
N LEU A 76 -6.89 -2.05 -11.22
CA LEU A 76 -6.42 -2.09 -12.61
C LEU A 76 -5.28 -3.12 -12.83
N PRO A 77 -4.17 -3.12 -12.08
CA PRO A 77 -3.13 -4.14 -12.23
C PRO A 77 -3.52 -5.49 -11.62
N ALA A 78 -4.39 -5.52 -10.62
CA ALA A 78 -4.79 -6.76 -9.95
C ALA A 78 -5.56 -7.70 -10.89
N LEU A 79 -6.40 -7.18 -11.78
CA LEU A 79 -7.19 -7.99 -12.72
C LEU A 79 -6.31 -8.80 -13.70
N PRO A 80 -5.40 -8.19 -14.48
CA PRO A 80 -4.56 -8.95 -15.41
C PRO A 80 -3.58 -9.88 -14.68
N ILE A 81 -3.04 -9.50 -13.52
CA ILE A 81 -2.19 -10.38 -12.71
C ILE A 81 -3.00 -11.58 -12.22
N GLY A 82 -4.17 -11.34 -11.64
CA GLY A 82 -5.06 -12.41 -11.19
C GLY A 82 -5.48 -13.36 -12.33
N TYR A 83 -5.75 -12.82 -13.51
CA TYR A 83 -6.03 -13.65 -14.70
C TYR A 83 -4.84 -14.54 -15.08
N LEU A 84 -3.63 -14.00 -15.12
CA LEU A 84 -2.42 -14.77 -15.43
C LEU A 84 -2.19 -15.89 -14.41
N VAL A 85 -2.30 -15.59 -13.14
CA VAL A 85 -2.04 -16.54 -12.05
C VAL A 85 -3.14 -17.61 -11.97
N PHE A 86 -4.39 -17.22 -11.90
CA PHE A 86 -5.50 -18.15 -11.60
C PHE A 86 -6.07 -18.83 -12.84
N VAL A 87 -6.10 -18.16 -13.99
CA VAL A 87 -6.68 -18.71 -15.22
C VAL A 87 -5.59 -19.32 -16.10
N LYS A 88 -4.51 -18.58 -16.36
CA LYS A 88 -3.41 -19.07 -17.19
C LYS A 88 -2.42 -19.96 -16.46
N LYS A 89 -2.53 -20.05 -15.12
CA LYS A 89 -1.63 -20.84 -14.25
C LYS A 89 -0.15 -20.51 -14.44
N GLN A 90 0.14 -19.23 -14.72
CA GLN A 90 1.51 -18.74 -14.83
C GLN A 90 1.98 -18.28 -13.45
N PRO A 91 3.03 -18.89 -12.88
CA PRO A 91 3.49 -18.57 -11.51
C PRO A 91 4.35 -17.29 -11.44
N ILE A 92 4.31 -16.46 -12.49
CA ILE A 92 5.16 -15.28 -12.63
C ILE A 92 4.36 -14.03 -12.26
N TYR A 93 4.75 -13.36 -11.19
CA TYR A 93 4.15 -12.13 -10.69
C TYR A 93 4.83 -10.86 -11.25
N LYS A 94 5.18 -10.85 -12.54
CA LYS A 94 5.79 -9.70 -13.19
C LYS A 94 4.73 -8.82 -13.83
N ILE A 95 4.80 -7.52 -13.59
CA ILE A 95 3.87 -6.57 -14.20
C ILE A 95 4.06 -6.49 -15.72
N SER A 96 5.28 -6.65 -16.22
CA SER A 96 5.57 -6.73 -17.66
C SER A 96 4.80 -7.86 -18.35
N GLN A 97 4.63 -9.00 -17.69
CA GLN A 97 3.84 -10.12 -18.23
C GLN A 97 2.34 -9.80 -18.25
N ALA A 98 1.84 -9.07 -17.27
CA ALA A 98 0.46 -8.57 -17.27
C ALA A 98 0.23 -7.58 -18.43
N CYS A 99 1.25 -6.82 -18.80
CA CYS A 99 1.23 -5.90 -19.94
C CYS A 99 1.53 -6.58 -21.29
N ARG A 100 1.65 -7.90 -21.36
CA ARG A 100 2.00 -8.64 -22.58
C ARG A 100 1.15 -8.29 -23.81
N PRO A 101 -0.16 -8.09 -23.73
CA PRO A 101 -0.98 -7.69 -24.88
C PRO A 101 -0.54 -6.34 -25.48
N ILE A 102 -0.02 -5.44 -24.67
CA ILE A 102 0.47 -4.11 -25.07
C ILE A 102 1.91 -4.19 -25.56
N LEU A 103 2.77 -4.90 -24.81
CA LEU A 103 4.21 -4.99 -25.07
C LEU A 103 4.59 -5.97 -26.19
N LYS A 104 3.67 -6.79 -26.68
CA LYS A 104 3.81 -7.63 -27.89
C LYS A 104 5.17 -8.33 -28.04
N GLY A 105 5.60 -9.11 -27.07
CA GLY A 105 6.88 -9.82 -27.14
C GLY A 105 8.11 -8.99 -26.72
N GLN A 106 7.92 -7.77 -26.25
CA GLN A 106 8.95 -6.96 -25.57
C GLN A 106 9.02 -7.21 -24.05
N THR A 107 8.15 -8.05 -23.53
CA THR A 107 8.03 -8.35 -22.09
C THR A 107 9.34 -8.82 -21.45
N ASP A 108 10.11 -9.65 -22.15
CA ASP A 108 11.38 -10.19 -21.66
C ASP A 108 12.60 -9.40 -22.17
N LYS A 109 12.36 -8.34 -22.97
CA LYS A 109 13.39 -7.46 -23.53
C LYS A 109 13.56 -6.20 -22.66
N PHE A 110 14.31 -5.23 -23.16
CA PHE A 110 14.66 -4.00 -22.44
C PHE A 110 13.43 -3.26 -21.90
N ILE A 111 12.39 -3.08 -22.70
CA ILE A 111 11.17 -2.36 -22.30
C ILE A 111 10.45 -3.07 -21.14
N GLY A 112 10.30 -4.41 -21.24
CA GLY A 112 9.70 -5.18 -20.16
C GLY A 112 10.50 -5.11 -18.85
N LYS A 113 11.84 -5.15 -18.93
CA LYS A 113 12.71 -4.96 -17.77
C LYS A 113 12.57 -3.57 -17.14
N VAL A 114 12.46 -2.54 -17.95
CA VAL A 114 12.22 -1.16 -17.46
C VAL A 114 10.89 -1.08 -16.72
N VAL A 115 9.82 -1.67 -17.26
CA VAL A 115 8.50 -1.72 -16.60
C VAL A 115 8.58 -2.44 -15.24
N ASP A 116 9.26 -3.59 -15.19
CA ASP A 116 9.43 -4.35 -13.94
C ASP A 116 10.26 -3.57 -12.91
N ILE A 117 11.34 -2.90 -13.34
CA ILE A 117 12.19 -2.07 -12.45
C ILE A 117 11.41 -0.89 -11.89
N LEU A 118 10.64 -0.18 -12.73
CA LEU A 118 9.81 0.95 -12.27
C LEU A 118 8.75 0.48 -11.27
N PHE A 119 8.16 -0.68 -11.51
CA PHE A 119 7.18 -1.28 -10.58
C PHE A 119 7.82 -1.63 -9.23
N ILE A 120 8.98 -2.29 -9.25
CA ILE A 120 9.72 -2.62 -8.02
C ILE A 120 10.15 -1.35 -7.29
N PHE A 121 10.63 -0.35 -8.00
CA PHE A 121 11.00 0.95 -7.41
C PHE A 121 9.81 1.62 -6.72
N GLY A 122 8.63 1.60 -7.36
CA GLY A 122 7.39 2.11 -6.76
C GLY A 122 6.98 1.34 -5.50
N LEU A 123 7.07 0.00 -5.53
CA LEU A 123 6.78 -0.84 -4.35
C LEU A 123 7.75 -0.57 -3.19
N LEU A 124 9.05 -0.47 -3.48
CA LEU A 124 10.06 -0.16 -2.45
C LEU A 124 9.85 1.23 -1.86
N GLY A 125 9.54 2.23 -2.70
CA GLY A 125 9.23 3.58 -2.25
C GLY A 125 8.01 3.61 -1.34
N GLY A 126 6.93 2.94 -1.71
CA GLY A 126 5.72 2.81 -0.90
C GLY A 126 5.98 2.11 0.44
N ALA A 127 6.69 0.96 0.41
CA ALA A 127 7.04 0.24 1.62
C ALA A 127 7.94 1.07 2.56
N ALA A 128 8.92 1.78 2.01
CA ALA A 128 9.80 2.65 2.80
C ALA A 128 9.04 3.80 3.47
N THR A 129 8.11 4.43 2.76
CA THR A 129 7.25 5.49 3.31
C THR A 129 6.36 4.95 4.42
N SER A 130 5.71 3.81 4.22
CA SER A 130 4.86 3.17 5.24
C SER A 130 5.64 2.82 6.51
N LEU A 131 6.85 2.29 6.37
CA LEU A 131 7.72 1.98 7.51
C LEU A 131 8.20 3.25 8.23
N ALA A 132 8.57 4.30 7.47
CA ALA A 132 9.02 5.57 8.03
C ALA A 132 7.94 6.26 8.88
N LEU A 133 6.67 6.10 8.54
CA LEU A 133 5.54 6.63 9.31
C LEU A 133 5.08 5.68 10.41
N GLY A 134 5.01 4.38 10.12
CA GLY A 134 4.46 3.38 11.03
C GLY A 134 5.36 3.09 12.25
N VAL A 135 6.67 3.01 12.05
CA VAL A 135 7.60 2.68 13.13
C VAL A 135 7.62 3.72 14.25
N PRO A 136 7.76 5.03 13.97
CA PRO A 136 7.66 6.06 15.02
C PRO A 136 6.30 6.08 15.72
N MET A 137 5.20 5.84 14.99
CA MET A 137 3.86 5.80 15.56
C MET A 137 3.71 4.64 16.55
N ILE A 138 4.18 3.45 16.21
CA ILE A 138 4.17 2.28 17.09
C ILE A 138 5.05 2.55 18.32
N SER A 139 6.25 3.09 18.12
CA SER A 139 7.17 3.45 19.18
C SER A 139 6.53 4.41 20.18
N ALA A 140 5.94 5.51 19.71
CA ALA A 140 5.25 6.47 20.56
C ALA A 140 4.03 5.86 21.29
N GLY A 141 3.32 4.94 20.63
CA GLY A 141 2.22 4.21 21.25
C GLY A 141 2.69 3.31 22.40
N VAL A 142 3.75 2.54 22.19
CA VAL A 142 4.34 1.68 23.22
C VAL A 142 4.86 2.51 24.39
N GLU A 143 5.59 3.58 24.14
CA GLU A 143 6.08 4.50 25.17
C GLU A 143 4.94 5.06 26.02
N LYS A 144 3.86 5.51 25.38
CA LYS A 144 2.69 6.06 26.06
C LYS A 144 1.95 5.03 26.92
N LEU A 145 1.91 3.77 26.49
CA LEU A 145 1.21 2.69 27.21
C LEU A 145 2.04 2.05 28.32
N THR A 146 3.35 1.98 28.16
CA THR A 146 4.23 1.22 29.07
C THR A 146 5.17 2.10 29.88
N GLY A 147 5.40 3.36 29.47
CA GLY A 147 6.41 4.24 30.06
C GLY A 147 7.85 3.87 29.70
N LEU A 148 8.06 2.88 28.82
CA LEU A 148 9.39 2.49 28.34
C LEU A 148 9.83 3.40 27.20
N ASP A 149 11.14 3.74 27.17
CA ASP A 149 11.71 4.52 26.08
C ASP A 149 11.53 3.78 24.73
N GLY A 150 10.71 4.36 23.86
CA GLY A 150 10.36 3.77 22.58
C GLY A 150 11.46 3.85 21.52
N THR A 151 12.50 4.68 21.70
CA THR A 151 13.55 4.88 20.68
C THR A 151 14.33 3.63 20.37
N ASN A 152 14.74 2.87 21.37
CA ASN A 152 15.44 1.60 21.18
C ASN A 152 14.54 0.51 20.60
N MET A 153 13.24 0.54 20.95
CA MET A 153 12.26 -0.43 20.46
C MET A 153 11.91 -0.19 18.97
N ALA A 154 11.87 1.06 18.52
CA ALA A 154 11.66 1.42 17.12
C ALA A 154 12.79 0.88 16.22
N VAL A 155 14.04 1.01 16.66
CA VAL A 155 15.20 0.47 15.93
C VAL A 155 15.15 -1.05 15.90
N SER A 156 14.88 -1.71 17.02
CA SER A 156 14.76 -3.17 17.10
C SER A 156 13.63 -3.70 16.23
N TYR A 157 12.48 -3.04 16.21
CA TYR A 157 11.34 -3.44 15.40
C TYR A 157 11.63 -3.32 13.90
N THR A 158 12.30 -2.26 13.47
CA THR A 158 12.70 -2.07 12.07
C THR A 158 13.66 -3.18 11.61
N HIS A 159 14.57 -3.63 12.46
CA HIS A 159 15.50 -4.70 12.13
C HIS A 159 14.91 -6.10 12.25
N LEU A 160 13.96 -6.31 13.16
CA LEU A 160 13.31 -7.62 13.38
C LEU A 160 12.25 -7.94 12.33
N THR A 161 11.58 -6.94 11.76
CA THR A 161 10.50 -7.13 10.78
C THR A 161 10.96 -7.19 9.34
N LEU A 162 12.21 -6.86 9.05
CA LEU A 162 12.79 -7.17 7.75
C LEU A 162 12.98 -8.70 7.69
N PRO A 163 12.22 -9.43 6.86
CA PRO A 163 12.39 -10.86 6.76
C PRO A 163 13.79 -11.15 6.20
N THR A 164 14.66 -11.58 7.07
CA THR A 164 15.99 -12.10 6.71
C THR A 164 15.94 -13.57 6.31
N THR A 165 14.75 -14.14 6.25
CA THR A 165 14.55 -15.52 5.81
C THR A 165 14.53 -15.58 4.29
N PRO A 166 15.57 -16.19 3.67
CA PRO A 166 15.48 -16.56 2.27
C PRO A 166 14.39 -17.65 2.14
N TYR A 167 13.43 -17.40 1.29
CA TYR A 167 12.53 -18.45 0.81
C TYR A 167 13.23 -19.23 -0.31
#